data_0a6704f7f30ab250213f87481fa123a2
#
_entry.id   0a6704f7f30ab250213f87481fa123a2
#
_cell.length_a   1.000
_cell.length_b   1.000
_cell.length_c   1.000
_cell.angle_alpha   90.00
_cell.angle_beta   90.00
_cell.angle_gamma   90.00
#
_symmetry.space_group_name_H-M   'P 1'
#
loop_
_entity.id
_entity.type
_entity.pdbx_description
1 polymer ?
#
loop_
_entity_poly.entity_id
_entity_poly.type
_entity_poly.pdbx_seq_one_letter_code
_entity_poly.pdbx_strand_id
1 'polypeptide(L)'
;MTHVTVDLNEADLLARMKNFEDHLVERKTISDQKDWKKTAVAFANSVPVGLPAVLYIGVRDNGEIETPQHNLDDAQKKLNAQMQKVYPRVPYVTKIITDNGRQALAVIIPGSELRPHFAGLANVRKGSESPEASEEQFAELIAQRNSKASRILSWRGNTISVIQHAMHPAGIGFNEMPWPEGTVLVNCDQFYVTLLASPTGVPESFPLSRVEVNFDNLRKRLQLEILR
;
A
#
# COMPACT_ATOMS: atom_id res chain seq x y z
N MET A 1 -2.21 8.46 3.92
CA MET A 1 -1.38 7.29 3.59
C MET A 1 -1.39 6.40 4.79
N THR A 2 -2.08 5.30 4.74
CA THR A 2 -1.98 4.26 5.75
C THR A 2 -0.53 3.86 5.82
N HIS A 3 0.15 4.25 6.86
CA HIS A 3 1.38 3.59 7.24
C HIS A 3 0.97 2.24 7.84
N VAL A 4 0.67 1.27 6.97
CA VAL A 4 0.98 -0.10 7.35
C VAL A 4 2.50 -0.09 7.49
N THR A 5 2.98 0.29 8.66
CA THR A 5 4.37 0.14 9.05
C THR A 5 4.59 -1.35 9.23
N VAL A 6 4.74 -2.04 8.11
CA VAL A 6 5.45 -3.30 8.14
C VAL A 6 6.90 -2.90 8.28
N ASP A 7 7.31 -2.69 9.53
CA ASP A 7 8.65 -2.23 9.84
C ASP A 7 9.60 -3.44 9.76
N LEU A 8 10.05 -3.73 8.53
CA LEU A 8 11.15 -4.66 8.33
C LEU A 8 12.43 -3.96 8.74
N ASN A 9 13.11 -4.46 9.76
CA ASN A 9 14.43 -3.97 10.13
C ASN A 9 15.49 -4.36 9.09
N GLU A 10 16.70 -3.82 9.20
CA GLU A 10 17.76 -4.07 8.23
C GLU A 10 18.20 -5.54 8.18
N ALA A 11 18.21 -6.22 9.33
CA ALA A 11 18.57 -7.64 9.40
C ALA A 11 17.54 -8.52 8.65
N ASP A 12 16.24 -8.23 8.81
CA ASP A 12 15.17 -8.92 8.07
C ASP A 12 15.30 -8.68 6.56
N LEU A 13 15.61 -7.45 6.16
CA LEU A 13 15.81 -7.11 4.75
C LEU A 13 17.03 -7.82 4.17
N LEU A 14 18.16 -7.87 4.87
CA LEU A 14 19.35 -8.58 4.43
C LEU A 14 19.13 -10.09 4.34
N ALA A 15 18.42 -10.69 5.30
CA ALA A 15 18.06 -12.10 5.26
C ALA A 15 17.19 -12.41 4.03
N ARG A 16 16.15 -11.60 3.77
CA ARG A 16 15.29 -11.76 2.58
C ARG A 16 16.05 -11.56 1.27
N MET A 17 16.98 -10.61 1.22
CA MET A 17 17.80 -10.35 0.03
C MET A 17 18.62 -11.56 -0.40
N LYS A 18 19.08 -12.37 0.57
CA LYS A 18 19.93 -13.55 0.35
C LYS A 18 19.16 -14.85 0.13
N ASN A 19 17.85 -14.86 0.43
CA ASN A 19 16.99 -16.01 0.18
C ASN A 19 16.61 -16.13 -1.30
N PHE A 20 15.89 -17.20 -1.67
CA PHE A 20 15.34 -17.36 -3.02
C PHE A 20 14.31 -16.27 -3.35
N GLU A 21 14.23 -15.89 -4.61
CA GLU A 21 13.13 -15.09 -5.11
C GLU A 21 11.84 -15.89 -5.09
N ASP A 22 10.80 -15.26 -4.57
CA ASP A 22 9.48 -15.83 -4.47
C ASP A 22 8.40 -14.78 -4.80
N HIS A 23 7.17 -15.03 -4.39
CA HIS A 23 6.07 -14.09 -4.59
C HIS A 23 6.17 -12.82 -3.72
N LEU A 24 7.11 -12.73 -2.79
CA LEU A 24 7.33 -11.59 -1.88
C LEU A 24 8.68 -10.89 -2.06
N VAL A 25 9.59 -11.47 -2.83
CA VAL A 25 10.96 -10.96 -3.01
C VAL A 25 11.32 -10.90 -4.48
N GLU A 26 11.90 -9.80 -4.90
CA GLU A 26 12.47 -9.62 -6.24
C GLU A 26 13.76 -8.81 -6.17
N ARG A 27 14.74 -9.17 -6.98
CA ARG A 27 16.00 -8.44 -7.15
C ARG A 27 16.08 -7.87 -8.55
N LYS A 28 16.56 -6.65 -8.65
CA LYS A 28 16.77 -5.98 -9.93
C LYS A 28 18.07 -5.20 -9.87
N THR A 29 18.82 -5.30 -10.93
CA THR A 29 19.98 -4.45 -11.14
C THR A 29 19.56 -3.00 -11.40
N ILE A 30 20.50 -2.08 -11.31
CA ILE A 30 20.25 -0.68 -11.68
C ILE A 30 19.91 -0.54 -13.17
N SER A 31 20.36 -1.44 -14.02
CA SER A 31 20.03 -1.42 -15.46
C SER A 31 18.57 -1.83 -15.76
N ASP A 32 17.93 -2.59 -14.88
CA ASP A 32 16.57 -3.12 -15.08
C ASP A 32 15.46 -2.13 -14.75
N GLN A 33 15.71 -0.84 -14.92
CA GLN A 33 14.78 0.25 -14.53
C GLN A 33 13.38 0.09 -15.11
N LYS A 34 13.25 -0.47 -16.31
CA LYS A 34 11.95 -0.71 -16.97
C LYS A 34 11.05 -1.67 -16.20
N ASP A 35 11.63 -2.57 -15.41
CA ASP A 35 10.92 -3.61 -14.69
C ASP A 35 10.55 -3.22 -13.25
N TRP A 36 11.18 -2.18 -12.68
CA TRP A 36 10.91 -1.76 -11.30
C TRP A 36 9.44 -1.43 -11.04
N LYS A 37 8.85 -0.59 -11.89
CA LYS A 37 7.43 -0.22 -11.81
C LYS A 37 6.52 -1.43 -11.99
N LYS A 38 6.82 -2.29 -12.98
CA LYS A 38 6.07 -3.50 -13.27
C LYS A 38 6.03 -4.44 -12.07
N THR A 39 7.18 -4.69 -11.45
CA THR A 39 7.30 -5.50 -10.24
C THR A 39 6.55 -4.89 -9.06
N ALA A 40 6.69 -3.58 -8.84
CA ALA A 40 5.99 -2.89 -7.76
C ALA A 40 4.46 -2.97 -7.91
N VAL A 41 3.94 -2.80 -9.13
CA VAL A 41 2.51 -2.99 -9.45
C VAL A 41 2.08 -4.42 -9.18
N ALA A 42 2.86 -5.42 -9.63
CA ALA A 42 2.54 -6.83 -9.43
C ALA A 42 2.49 -7.19 -7.94
N PHE A 43 3.43 -6.71 -7.13
CA PHE A 43 3.39 -6.89 -5.68
C PHE A 43 2.14 -6.26 -5.05
N ALA A 44 1.84 -5.02 -5.35
CA ALA A 44 0.67 -4.34 -4.79
C ALA A 44 -0.65 -5.05 -5.15
N ASN A 45 -0.72 -5.68 -6.33
CA ASN A 45 -1.90 -6.43 -6.79
C ASN A 45 -2.01 -7.83 -6.18
N SER A 46 -0.89 -8.49 -5.86
CA SER A 46 -0.89 -9.92 -5.53
C SER A 46 -0.61 -10.23 -4.07
N VAL A 47 0.15 -9.39 -3.39
CA VAL A 47 0.51 -9.64 -1.98
C VAL A 47 -0.72 -9.46 -1.09
N PRO A 48 -0.98 -10.35 -0.14
CA PRO A 48 -2.08 -10.18 0.82
C PRO A 48 -1.98 -8.84 1.55
N VAL A 49 -3.14 -8.22 1.81
CA VAL A 49 -3.19 -6.94 2.52
C VAL A 49 -2.48 -7.04 3.86
N GLY A 50 -1.64 -6.07 4.18
CA GLY A 50 -0.86 -6.03 5.42
C GLY A 50 0.44 -6.84 5.41
N LEU A 51 0.71 -7.66 4.39
CA LEU A 51 2.01 -8.32 4.23
C LEU A 51 2.93 -7.47 3.34
N PRO A 52 4.26 -7.45 3.62
CA PRO A 52 5.23 -6.75 2.79
C PRO A 52 5.86 -7.65 1.74
N ALA A 53 5.92 -7.17 0.51
CA ALA A 53 6.90 -7.61 -0.47
C ALA A 53 8.07 -6.64 -0.53
N VAL A 54 9.22 -7.09 -1.01
CA VAL A 54 10.43 -6.28 -1.12
C VAL A 54 11.03 -6.41 -2.52
N LEU A 55 11.15 -5.28 -3.19
CA LEU A 55 11.93 -5.13 -4.42
C LEU A 55 13.31 -4.55 -4.04
N TYR A 56 14.36 -5.31 -4.31
CA TYR A 56 15.74 -4.85 -4.15
C TYR A 56 16.25 -4.27 -5.46
N ILE A 57 16.77 -3.05 -5.42
CA ILE A 57 17.35 -2.35 -6.56
C ILE A 57 18.86 -2.18 -6.33
N GLY A 58 19.66 -2.56 -7.31
CA GLY A 58 21.11 -2.65 -7.20
C GLY A 58 21.60 -3.98 -6.64
N VAL A 59 20.79 -5.04 -6.78
CA VAL A 59 21.10 -6.40 -6.33
C VAL A 59 20.97 -7.36 -7.50
N ARG A 60 21.91 -8.27 -7.64
CA ARG A 60 21.92 -9.34 -8.64
C ARG A 60 21.06 -10.53 -8.19
N ASP A 61 20.73 -11.41 -9.12
CA ASP A 61 19.90 -12.61 -8.85
C ASP A 61 20.51 -13.54 -7.79
N ASN A 62 21.83 -13.53 -7.64
CA ASN A 62 22.53 -14.30 -6.60
C ASN A 62 22.47 -13.67 -5.20
N GLY A 63 21.77 -12.53 -5.03
CA GLY A 63 21.64 -11.82 -3.76
C GLY A 63 22.83 -10.92 -3.41
N GLU A 64 23.79 -10.73 -4.31
CA GLU A 64 24.93 -9.82 -4.12
C GLU A 64 24.61 -8.40 -4.60
N ILE A 65 25.04 -7.42 -3.82
CA ILE A 65 24.93 -6.01 -4.22
C ILE A 65 25.89 -5.74 -5.38
N GLU A 66 25.42 -5.02 -6.39
CA GLU A 66 26.18 -4.71 -7.61
C GLU A 66 27.49 -3.96 -7.34
N THR A 67 28.46 -4.22 -8.22
CA THR A 67 29.71 -3.46 -8.32
C THR A 67 29.89 -2.98 -9.75
N PRO A 68 30.36 -1.72 -9.92
CA PRO A 68 30.68 -0.70 -8.91
C PRO A 68 29.47 -0.18 -8.18
N GLN A 69 29.66 0.51 -7.05
CA GLN A 69 28.57 1.12 -6.27
C GLN A 69 27.86 2.19 -7.11
N HIS A 70 26.54 2.09 -7.16
CA HIS A 70 25.69 3.03 -7.90
C HIS A 70 25.20 4.19 -7.02
N ASN A 71 24.78 5.28 -7.67
CA ASN A 71 24.15 6.40 -6.98
C ASN A 71 22.69 6.03 -6.61
N LEU A 72 22.45 5.71 -5.34
CA LEU A 72 21.14 5.31 -4.84
C LEU A 72 20.12 6.45 -4.79
N ASP A 73 20.55 7.70 -4.61
CA ASP A 73 19.67 8.87 -4.68
C ASP A 73 19.07 9.01 -6.08
N ASP A 74 19.86 8.79 -7.11
CA ASP A 74 19.41 8.76 -8.51
C ASP A 74 18.44 7.61 -8.77
N ALA A 75 18.71 6.43 -8.24
CA ALA A 75 17.82 5.28 -8.33
C ALA A 75 16.46 5.56 -7.64
N GLN A 76 16.48 6.16 -6.46
CA GLN A 76 15.28 6.52 -5.73
C GLN A 76 14.44 7.60 -6.45
N LYS A 77 15.08 8.61 -7.02
CA LYS A 77 14.40 9.63 -7.85
C LYS A 77 13.73 9.02 -9.08
N LYS A 78 14.43 8.13 -9.78
CA LYS A 78 13.90 7.41 -10.95
C LYS A 78 12.72 6.51 -10.59
N LEU A 79 12.84 5.74 -9.51
CA LEU A 79 11.73 4.93 -8.98
C LEU A 79 10.52 5.80 -8.67
N ASN A 80 10.70 6.89 -7.90
CA ASN A 80 9.62 7.80 -7.54
C ASN A 80 8.91 8.36 -8.79
N ALA A 81 9.65 8.81 -9.80
CA ALA A 81 9.09 9.29 -11.06
C ALA A 81 8.28 8.22 -11.81
N GLN A 82 8.68 6.95 -11.73
CA GLN A 82 7.93 5.83 -12.31
C GLN A 82 6.67 5.53 -11.50
N MET A 83 6.75 5.52 -10.16
CA MET A 83 5.63 5.21 -9.28
C MET A 83 4.54 6.29 -9.32
N GLN A 84 4.88 7.53 -9.61
CA GLN A 84 3.90 8.60 -9.85
C GLN A 84 2.96 8.34 -11.04
N LYS A 85 3.36 7.48 -11.98
CA LYS A 85 2.56 7.11 -13.17
C LYS A 85 1.62 5.94 -12.92
N VAL A 86 1.66 5.33 -11.72
CA VAL A 86 0.79 4.21 -11.36
C VAL A 86 -0.53 4.73 -10.81
N TYR A 87 -1.63 4.13 -11.26
CA TYR A 87 -2.96 4.44 -10.76
C TYR A 87 -3.73 3.17 -10.34
N PRO A 88 -4.43 3.17 -9.21
CA PRO A 88 -4.21 4.05 -8.06
C PRO A 88 -2.76 4.02 -7.60
N ARG A 89 -2.30 5.00 -6.83
CA ARG A 89 -0.92 5.03 -6.34
C ARG A 89 -0.62 3.82 -5.46
N VAL A 90 0.49 3.16 -5.72
CA VAL A 90 1.01 2.09 -4.86
C VAL A 90 1.69 2.73 -3.65
N PRO A 91 1.30 2.37 -2.42
CA PRO A 91 2.06 2.75 -1.24
C PRO A 91 3.39 1.99 -1.20
N TYR A 92 4.47 2.65 -0.85
CA TYR A 92 5.78 2.01 -0.65
C TYR A 92 6.67 2.84 0.27
N VAL A 93 7.64 2.18 0.88
CA VAL A 93 8.70 2.80 1.68
C VAL A 93 10.04 2.33 1.13
N THR A 94 11.02 3.22 1.12
CA THR A 94 12.40 2.89 0.71
C THR A 94 13.34 2.90 1.91
N LYS A 95 14.22 1.89 1.99
CA LYS A 95 15.32 1.83 2.96
C LYS A 95 16.62 1.53 2.22
N ILE A 96 17.70 2.16 2.63
CA ILE A 96 19.06 1.78 2.19
C ILE A 96 19.52 0.66 3.11
N ILE A 97 20.01 -0.43 2.53
CA ILE A 97 20.60 -1.57 3.23
C ILE A 97 22.09 -1.65 2.90
N THR A 98 22.87 -2.13 3.85
CA THR A 98 24.33 -2.26 3.68
C THR A 98 24.77 -3.70 3.91
N ASP A 99 25.44 -4.30 2.94
CA ASP A 99 26.05 -5.62 3.05
C ASP A 99 27.51 -5.56 2.56
N ASN A 100 28.46 -6.01 3.38
CA ASN A 100 29.88 -5.99 3.08
C ASN A 100 30.41 -4.63 2.58
N GLY A 101 29.95 -3.54 3.19
CA GLY A 101 30.34 -2.17 2.85
C GLY A 101 29.75 -1.63 1.56
N ARG A 102 28.84 -2.35 0.91
CA ARG A 102 28.09 -1.94 -0.30
C ARG A 102 26.65 -1.66 0.05
N GLN A 103 26.02 -0.78 -0.70
CA GLN A 103 24.66 -0.33 -0.44
C GLN A 103 23.72 -0.65 -1.59
N ALA A 104 22.51 -1.03 -1.26
CA ALA A 104 21.39 -1.22 -2.19
C ALA A 104 20.11 -0.58 -1.65
N LEU A 105 19.13 -0.40 -2.52
CA LEU A 105 17.84 0.16 -2.16
C LEU A 105 16.80 -0.96 -1.99
N ALA A 106 16.26 -1.11 -0.79
CA ALA A 106 15.12 -1.96 -0.52
C ALA A 106 13.82 -1.13 -0.63
N VAL A 107 12.91 -1.55 -1.51
CA VAL A 107 11.59 -0.94 -1.71
C VAL A 107 10.55 -1.87 -1.11
N ILE A 108 9.97 -1.49 0.01
CA ILE A 108 8.98 -2.28 0.75
C ILE A 108 7.60 -1.89 0.25
N ILE A 109 6.85 -2.85 -0.27
CA ILE A 109 5.55 -2.65 -0.90
C ILE A 109 4.52 -3.52 -0.18
N PRO A 110 3.61 -2.95 0.60
CA PRO A 110 2.54 -3.70 1.23
C PRO A 110 1.50 -4.13 0.19
N GLY A 111 0.82 -5.24 0.46
CA GLY A 111 -0.38 -5.61 -0.27
C GLY A 111 -1.44 -4.51 -0.14
N SER A 112 -2.09 -4.16 -1.25
CA SER A 112 -3.01 -3.03 -1.32
C SER A 112 -4.47 -3.45 -1.35
N GLU A 113 -5.33 -2.73 -0.64
CA GLU A 113 -6.79 -2.83 -0.78
C GLU A 113 -7.33 -2.06 -2.00
N LEU A 114 -6.49 -1.22 -2.64
CA LEU A 114 -6.89 -0.38 -3.76
C LEU A 114 -6.70 -1.03 -5.13
N ARG A 115 -6.57 -2.34 -5.15
CA ARG A 115 -6.44 -3.12 -6.40
C ARG A 115 -7.61 -2.86 -7.34
N PRO A 116 -7.40 -2.95 -8.67
CA PRO A 116 -6.12 -3.15 -9.36
C PRO A 116 -5.29 -1.87 -9.46
N HIS A 117 -3.97 -1.99 -9.29
CA HIS A 117 -3.01 -0.97 -9.67
C HIS A 117 -2.52 -1.23 -11.09
N PHE A 118 -2.32 -0.18 -11.88
CA PHE A 118 -1.85 -0.29 -13.26
C PHE A 118 -1.12 0.98 -13.72
N ALA A 119 -0.29 0.82 -14.73
CA ALA A 119 0.38 1.94 -15.42
C ALA A 119 0.51 1.59 -16.90
N GLY A 120 -0.63 1.50 -17.58
CA GLY A 120 -0.88 0.84 -18.84
C GLY A 120 -1.60 -0.48 -18.57
N LEU A 121 -0.87 -1.57 -18.43
CA LEU A 121 -1.43 -2.88 -18.07
C LEU A 121 -1.35 -3.13 -16.56
N ALA A 122 -2.28 -3.91 -16.04
CA ALA A 122 -2.19 -4.44 -14.68
C ALA A 122 -1.28 -5.67 -14.68
N ASN A 123 -0.35 -5.74 -13.74
CA ASN A 123 0.51 -6.89 -13.55
C ASN A 123 0.18 -7.58 -12.23
N VAL A 124 0.31 -8.91 -12.21
CA VAL A 124 0.14 -9.77 -11.03
C VAL A 124 1.41 -10.59 -10.80
N ARG A 125 1.60 -11.05 -9.58
CA ARG A 125 2.76 -11.89 -9.25
C ARG A 125 2.40 -13.37 -9.44
N LYS A 126 3.26 -14.10 -10.13
CA LYS A 126 3.18 -15.55 -10.29
C LYS A 126 4.57 -16.16 -10.05
N GLY A 127 4.81 -16.63 -8.83
CA GLY A 127 6.14 -17.03 -8.39
C GLY A 127 7.11 -15.83 -8.43
N SER A 128 8.22 -15.96 -9.16
CA SER A 128 9.19 -14.89 -9.40
C SER A 128 8.88 -14.01 -10.63
N GLU A 129 7.78 -14.26 -11.36
CA GLU A 129 7.41 -13.52 -12.54
C GLU A 129 6.33 -12.46 -12.25
N SER A 130 6.25 -11.45 -13.11
CA SER A 130 5.24 -10.38 -13.04
C SER A 130 4.48 -10.26 -14.38
N PRO A 131 3.72 -11.30 -14.80
CA PRO A 131 2.95 -11.26 -16.03
C PRO A 131 1.82 -10.22 -15.97
N GLU A 132 1.23 -9.96 -17.13
CA GLU A 132 -0.02 -9.21 -17.24
C GLU A 132 -1.16 -10.01 -16.63
N ALA A 133 -2.08 -9.33 -15.95
CA ALA A 133 -3.29 -9.94 -15.41
C ALA A 133 -4.21 -10.35 -16.56
N SER A 134 -4.73 -11.58 -16.51
CA SER A 134 -5.83 -11.98 -17.40
C SER A 134 -7.11 -11.19 -17.08
N GLU A 135 -8.09 -11.21 -18.00
CA GLU A 135 -9.40 -10.57 -17.75
C GLU A 135 -10.06 -11.09 -16.46
N GLU A 136 -9.97 -12.39 -16.20
CA GLU A 136 -10.50 -13.01 -14.98
C GLU A 136 -9.77 -12.50 -13.72
N GLN A 137 -8.44 -12.47 -13.75
CA GLN A 137 -7.64 -11.95 -12.65
C GLN A 137 -7.92 -10.46 -12.41
N PHE A 138 -8.08 -9.67 -13.47
CA PHE A 138 -8.42 -8.27 -13.37
C PHE A 138 -9.81 -8.06 -12.75
N ALA A 139 -10.80 -8.85 -13.18
CA ALA A 139 -12.14 -8.85 -12.60
C ALA A 139 -12.13 -9.25 -11.12
N GLU A 140 -11.31 -10.23 -10.73
CA GLU A 140 -11.13 -10.64 -9.34
C GLU A 140 -10.52 -9.52 -8.49
N LEU A 141 -9.50 -8.81 -8.99
CA LEU A 141 -8.91 -7.66 -8.31
C LEU A 141 -9.95 -6.54 -8.07
N ILE A 142 -10.83 -6.29 -9.05
CA ILE A 142 -11.94 -5.34 -8.89
C ILE A 142 -12.93 -5.82 -7.84
N ALA A 143 -13.27 -7.11 -7.84
CA ALA A 143 -14.18 -7.70 -6.87
C ALA A 143 -13.63 -7.60 -5.43
N GLN A 144 -12.34 -7.82 -5.25
CA GLN A 144 -11.66 -7.65 -3.95
C GLN A 144 -11.74 -6.19 -3.44
N ARG A 145 -11.59 -5.22 -4.32
CA ARG A 145 -11.78 -3.80 -3.98
C ARG A 145 -13.22 -3.49 -3.59
N ASN A 146 -14.18 -4.02 -4.33
CA ASN A 146 -15.61 -3.84 -4.04
C ASN A 146 -16.02 -4.48 -2.70
N SER A 147 -15.29 -5.49 -2.21
CA SER A 147 -15.57 -6.12 -0.93
C SER A 147 -15.42 -5.15 0.25
N LYS A 148 -14.46 -4.23 0.20
CA LYS A 148 -14.29 -3.18 1.23
C LYS A 148 -15.48 -2.23 1.24
N ALA A 149 -15.87 -1.71 0.06
CA ALA A 149 -17.05 -0.85 -0.07
C ALA A 149 -18.32 -1.55 0.41
N SER A 150 -18.51 -2.82 0.02
CA SER A 150 -19.67 -3.62 0.43
C SER A 150 -19.71 -3.85 1.94
N ARG A 151 -18.57 -4.14 2.57
CA ARG A 151 -18.47 -4.28 4.03
C ARG A 151 -18.84 -2.99 4.76
N ILE A 152 -18.36 -1.85 4.28
CA ILE A 152 -18.76 -0.55 4.85
C ILE A 152 -20.23 -0.31 4.60
N LEU A 153 -20.72 -0.50 3.37
CA LEU A 153 -22.09 -0.22 2.96
C LEU A 153 -23.13 -1.07 3.72
N SER A 154 -22.75 -2.27 4.19
CA SER A 154 -23.64 -3.08 5.05
C SER A 154 -24.03 -2.39 6.36
N TRP A 155 -23.33 -1.33 6.74
CA TRP A 155 -23.62 -0.49 7.90
C TRP A 155 -24.40 0.80 7.56
N ARG A 156 -24.87 0.93 6.34
CA ARG A 156 -25.62 2.11 5.91
C ARG A 156 -26.81 2.40 6.82
N GLY A 157 -26.93 3.65 7.23
CA GLY A 157 -27.98 4.09 8.17
C GLY A 157 -27.70 3.75 9.63
N ASN A 158 -26.65 3.00 9.93
CA ASN A 158 -26.25 2.68 11.29
C ASN A 158 -25.19 3.63 11.82
N THR A 159 -25.16 3.76 13.13
CA THR A 159 -24.10 4.50 13.85
C THR A 159 -22.79 3.71 13.79
N ILE A 160 -21.73 4.41 13.47
CA ILE A 160 -20.37 3.87 13.40
C ILE A 160 -19.39 4.69 14.26
N SER A 161 -18.27 4.11 14.60
CA SER A 161 -17.14 4.83 15.20
C SER A 161 -16.27 5.41 14.10
N VAL A 162 -15.83 6.65 14.24
CA VAL A 162 -14.91 7.29 13.28
C VAL A 162 -13.77 7.93 14.03
N ILE A 163 -12.54 7.63 13.62
CA ILE A 163 -11.31 8.26 14.09
C ILE A 163 -10.65 8.93 12.90
N GLN A 164 -10.38 10.21 13.01
CA GLN A 164 -9.69 10.96 11.98
C GLN A 164 -8.26 11.24 12.43
N HIS A 165 -7.28 10.88 11.60
CA HIS A 165 -5.89 11.18 11.84
C HIS A 165 -5.51 12.48 11.14
N ALA A 166 -5.13 13.49 11.90
CA ALA A 166 -4.64 14.77 11.38
C ALA A 166 -3.16 14.93 11.73
N MET A 167 -2.38 15.48 10.81
CA MET A 167 -0.99 15.82 11.09
C MET A 167 -0.91 16.81 12.24
N HIS A 168 -0.07 16.55 13.24
CA HIS A 168 0.15 17.49 14.33
C HIS A 168 0.69 18.82 13.77
N PRO A 169 0.19 20.00 14.23
CA PRO A 169 0.64 21.30 13.72
C PRO A 169 2.15 21.52 13.79
N ALA A 170 2.84 20.87 14.73
CA ALA A 170 4.30 20.92 14.86
C ALA A 170 5.04 19.91 13.95
N GLY A 171 4.35 19.16 13.08
CA GLY A 171 4.97 18.17 12.20
C GLY A 171 5.45 16.89 12.88
N ILE A 172 5.14 16.69 14.17
CA ILE A 172 5.59 15.57 14.99
C ILE A 172 4.40 14.62 15.21
N GLY A 173 4.26 13.60 14.34
CA GLY A 173 3.23 12.57 14.49
C GLY A 173 1.82 12.99 14.04
N PHE A 174 0.84 12.15 14.38
CA PHE A 174 -0.57 12.38 14.07
C PHE A 174 -1.38 12.50 15.35
N ASN A 175 -2.36 13.40 15.34
CA ASN A 175 -3.39 13.46 16.38
C ASN A 175 -4.59 12.63 15.96
N GLU A 176 -5.06 11.79 16.85
CA GLU A 176 -6.33 11.09 16.71
C GLU A 176 -7.47 12.02 17.14
N MET A 177 -8.40 12.26 16.25
CA MET A 177 -9.60 13.04 16.53
C MET A 177 -10.83 12.15 16.35
N PRO A 178 -11.44 11.67 17.45
CA PRO A 178 -12.68 10.92 17.37
C PRO A 178 -13.81 11.83 16.91
N TRP A 179 -14.65 11.32 16.02
CA TRP A 179 -15.87 11.98 15.61
C TRP A 179 -16.98 11.79 16.66
N PRO A 180 -18.05 12.60 16.59
CA PRO A 180 -19.18 12.49 17.50
C PRO A 180 -19.75 11.06 17.51
N GLU A 181 -20.19 10.59 18.68
CA GLU A 181 -20.68 9.22 18.85
C GLU A 181 -21.94 8.90 18.01
N GLY A 182 -22.69 9.90 17.59
CA GLY A 182 -23.85 9.76 16.72
C GLY A 182 -23.55 9.71 15.22
N THR A 183 -22.29 9.58 14.81
CA THR A 183 -21.91 9.55 13.39
C THR A 183 -22.55 8.39 12.67
N VAL A 184 -23.24 8.68 11.55
CA VAL A 184 -23.97 7.70 10.75
C VAL A 184 -23.30 7.53 9.39
N LEU A 185 -23.22 6.29 8.91
CA LEU A 185 -22.83 5.99 7.54
C LEU A 185 -23.99 6.28 6.59
N VAL A 186 -23.81 7.26 5.71
CA VAL A 186 -24.82 7.65 4.71
C VAL A 186 -24.69 6.78 3.46
N ASN A 187 -23.48 6.64 2.92
CA ASN A 187 -23.20 5.87 1.71
C ASN A 187 -21.74 5.42 1.66
N CYS A 188 -21.50 4.39 0.87
CA CYS A 188 -20.14 3.99 0.47
C CYS A 188 -20.20 3.41 -0.93
N ASP A 189 -19.36 3.90 -1.82
CA ASP A 189 -19.13 3.35 -3.15
C ASP A 189 -17.66 2.94 -3.32
N GLN A 190 -17.27 2.56 -4.51
CA GLN A 190 -15.90 2.15 -4.80
C GLN A 190 -14.85 3.27 -4.69
N PHE A 191 -15.26 4.53 -4.53
CA PHE A 191 -14.37 5.68 -4.49
C PHE A 191 -14.45 6.46 -3.19
N TYR A 192 -15.65 6.58 -2.61
CA TYR A 192 -15.90 7.44 -1.45
C TYR A 192 -16.76 6.76 -0.38
N VAL A 193 -16.49 7.11 0.86
CA VAL A 193 -17.40 6.89 1.99
C VAL A 193 -17.98 8.25 2.40
N THR A 194 -19.29 8.30 2.61
CA THR A 194 -20.00 9.51 3.02
C THR A 194 -20.57 9.32 4.42
N LEU A 195 -20.22 10.22 5.31
CA LEU A 195 -20.54 10.19 6.73
C LEU A 195 -21.34 11.43 7.13
N LEU A 196 -22.18 11.28 8.13
CA LEU A 196 -22.92 12.36 8.75
C LEU A 196 -22.60 12.39 10.25
N ALA A 197 -21.86 13.41 10.68
CA ALA A 197 -21.40 13.54 12.06
C ALA A 197 -22.50 13.92 13.05
N SER A 198 -23.55 14.61 12.58
CA SER A 198 -24.69 15.04 13.38
C SER A 198 -25.94 15.08 12.51
N PRO A 199 -27.15 14.77 13.05
CA PRO A 199 -28.38 14.82 12.27
C PRO A 199 -28.67 16.16 11.59
N THR A 200 -28.09 17.25 12.12
CA THR A 200 -28.23 18.61 11.56
C THR A 200 -27.01 19.03 10.73
N GLY A 201 -26.03 18.14 10.61
CA GLY A 201 -24.78 18.40 9.88
C GLY A 201 -24.92 18.24 8.37
N VAL A 202 -23.85 18.63 7.67
CA VAL A 202 -23.69 18.36 6.25
C VAL A 202 -22.94 17.05 6.10
N PRO A 203 -23.36 16.12 5.21
CA PRO A 203 -22.58 14.91 4.93
C PRO A 203 -21.20 15.24 4.39
N GLU A 204 -20.17 14.58 4.92
CA GLU A 204 -18.81 14.69 4.44
C GLU A 204 -18.39 13.41 3.73
N SER A 205 -17.67 13.57 2.60
CA SER A 205 -17.19 12.44 1.80
C SER A 205 -15.67 12.33 1.84
N PHE A 206 -15.18 11.13 2.07
CA PHE A 206 -13.76 10.81 2.15
C PHE A 206 -13.40 9.77 1.10
N PRO A 207 -12.24 9.91 0.42
CA PRO A 207 -11.77 8.89 -0.50
C PRO A 207 -11.62 7.54 0.22
N LEU A 208 -12.22 6.48 -0.32
CA LEU A 208 -12.15 5.13 0.24
C LEU A 208 -10.71 4.63 0.39
N SER A 209 -9.80 5.17 -0.42
CA SER A 209 -8.37 4.94 -0.34
C SER A 209 -7.70 5.44 0.94
N ARG A 210 -8.36 6.35 1.65
CA ARG A 210 -7.87 6.95 2.92
C ARG A 210 -8.62 6.44 4.14
N VAL A 211 -9.45 5.42 3.98
CA VAL A 211 -10.27 4.86 5.05
C VAL A 211 -9.77 3.47 5.39
N GLU A 212 -9.45 3.21 6.63
CA GLU A 212 -9.27 1.87 7.18
C GLU A 212 -10.54 1.38 7.85
N VAL A 213 -10.75 0.06 7.80
CA VAL A 213 -11.96 -0.57 8.30
C VAL A 213 -11.61 -1.52 9.43
N ASN A 214 -11.98 -1.15 10.62
CA ASN A 214 -11.82 -1.92 11.84
C ASN A 214 -13.19 -2.25 12.46
N PHE A 215 -13.18 -2.95 13.59
CA PHE A 215 -14.38 -3.21 14.37
C PHE A 215 -14.15 -2.80 15.83
N ASP A 216 -14.98 -1.89 16.30
CA ASP A 216 -14.98 -1.48 17.71
C ASP A 216 -15.64 -2.59 18.54
N ASN A 217 -14.84 -3.45 19.15
CA ASN A 217 -15.31 -4.57 19.94
C ASN A 217 -16.05 -4.13 21.22
N LEU A 218 -15.72 -2.96 21.75
CA LEU A 218 -16.36 -2.41 22.94
C LEU A 218 -17.79 -1.95 22.64
N ARG A 219 -17.94 -1.20 21.54
CA ARG A 219 -19.23 -0.63 21.13
C ARG A 219 -20.02 -1.53 20.16
N LYS A 220 -19.42 -2.67 19.74
CA LYS A 220 -20.01 -3.63 18.79
C LYS A 220 -20.46 -2.97 17.48
N ARG A 221 -19.63 -2.10 16.92
CA ARG A 221 -19.93 -1.37 15.70
C ARG A 221 -18.72 -1.24 14.78
N LEU A 222 -18.97 -0.92 13.52
CA LEU A 222 -17.93 -0.63 12.55
C LEU A 222 -17.12 0.59 13.02
N GLN A 223 -15.80 0.52 12.92
CA GLN A 223 -14.89 1.65 13.13
C GLN A 223 -14.20 1.98 11.82
N LEU A 224 -14.27 3.24 11.43
CA LEU A 224 -13.53 3.77 10.29
C LEU A 224 -12.42 4.69 10.79
N GLU A 225 -11.21 4.48 10.28
CA GLU A 225 -10.06 5.35 10.50
C GLU A 225 -9.78 6.12 9.22
N ILE A 226 -9.87 7.45 9.30
CA ILE A 226 -9.70 8.35 8.16
C ILE A 226 -8.33 9.01 8.25
N LEU A 227 -7.52 8.78 7.24
CA LEU A 227 -6.18 9.34 7.12
C LEU A 227 -6.22 10.61 6.27
N ARG A 228 -5.67 11.69 6.78
CA ARG A 228 -5.53 12.97 6.04
C ARG A 228 -4.18 13.15 5.40
#